data_48ae4a6ce1aa2ec75fd80d0deadb7b02
#
_entry.id   48ae4a6ce1aa2ec75fd80d0deadb7b02
#
_cell.length_a   1.000
_cell.length_b   1.000
_cell.length_c   1.000
_cell.angle_alpha   90.00
_cell.angle_beta   90.00
_cell.angle_gamma   90.00
#
_symmetry.space_group_name_H-M   'P 1'
#
loop_
_entity.id
_entity.type
_entity.pdbx_description
1 polymer ?
#
loop_
_entity_poly.entity_id
_entity_poly.type
_entity_poly.pdbx_seq_one_letter_code
_entity_poly.pdbx_strand_id
1 'polypeptide(L)'
;MNTFRKIICGLAAAAALSSSASAQSLMQGQIVVSGLDMARTEGNLFVTMLVDMQDLDLKTNADLTLTPRLCFGERTAELPALLIAGRNRYFHHLRNGVPEGVTLYRQGEPQRIEYRASLPYEPWMETAQLRAATLACGCCDEPLERDEQQLAVLDFTPRVFEPRFIYVSPKGDASKIREVQGSAFIDFPVNRTEIREDYRRNPDELRKIIATIDAVKNDPDTRILAIDIKGYASPEGSYANN
;
A
#
# COMPACT_ATOMS: atom_id res chain seq x y z
N MET A 1 -22.53 11.35 -35.95
CA MET A 1 -23.07 11.49 -34.60
C MET A 1 -22.72 10.21 -33.85
N ASN A 2 -21.52 10.17 -33.24
CA ASN A 2 -21.03 8.99 -32.51
C ASN A 2 -21.06 9.30 -31.03
N THR A 3 -21.95 8.63 -30.34
CA THR A 3 -22.11 8.65 -28.88
C THR A 3 -21.04 7.76 -28.24
N PHE A 4 -19.98 8.34 -27.69
CA PHE A 4 -19.03 7.65 -26.83
C PHE A 4 -19.70 7.24 -25.52
N ARG A 5 -19.99 5.95 -25.37
CA ARG A 5 -20.35 5.33 -24.10
C ARG A 5 -19.09 5.26 -23.21
N LYS A 6 -19.02 6.12 -22.22
CA LYS A 6 -18.03 6.01 -21.13
C LYS A 6 -18.37 4.80 -20.27
N ILE A 7 -17.59 3.73 -20.42
CA ILE A 7 -17.60 2.60 -19.48
C ILE A 7 -16.84 3.08 -18.24
N ILE A 8 -17.59 3.36 -17.18
CA ILE A 8 -17.01 3.57 -15.85
C ILE A 8 -16.74 2.17 -15.29
N CYS A 9 -15.50 1.70 -15.38
CA CYS A 9 -15.03 0.56 -14.59
C CYS A 9 -14.99 0.99 -13.12
N GLY A 10 -16.03 0.63 -12.37
CA GLY A 10 -16.01 0.71 -10.92
C GLY A 10 -14.97 -0.30 -10.39
N LEU A 11 -13.83 0.19 -9.89
CA LEU A 11 -12.93 -0.61 -9.06
C LEU A 11 -13.67 -0.90 -7.76
N ALA A 12 -14.18 -2.13 -7.60
CA ALA A 12 -14.61 -2.63 -6.31
C ALA A 12 -13.36 -2.81 -5.45
N ALA A 13 -13.18 -1.97 -4.45
CA ALA A 13 -12.11 -2.11 -3.47
C ALA A 13 -12.41 -3.34 -2.62
N ALA A 14 -11.74 -4.46 -2.90
CA ALA A 14 -11.73 -5.61 -2.03
C ALA A 14 -10.85 -5.27 -0.81
N ALA A 15 -11.45 -5.18 0.38
CA ALA A 15 -10.70 -5.11 1.61
C ALA A 15 -10.16 -6.50 1.93
N ALA A 16 -8.89 -6.74 1.58
CA ALA A 16 -8.19 -7.96 1.96
C ALA A 16 -7.55 -7.73 3.33
N LEU A 17 -7.97 -8.50 4.32
CA LEU A 17 -7.32 -8.60 5.62
C LEU A 17 -6.20 -9.63 5.50
N SER A 18 -4.98 -9.20 5.24
CA SER A 18 -3.81 -10.04 5.42
C SER A 18 -3.51 -10.18 6.91
N SER A 19 -4.23 -11.08 7.58
CA SER A 19 -3.76 -11.61 8.85
C SER A 19 -2.58 -12.53 8.53
N SER A 20 -1.42 -12.29 9.14
CA SER A 20 -0.30 -13.25 9.14
C SER A 20 -0.80 -14.53 9.81
N ALA A 21 -1.36 -15.42 9.01
CA ALA A 21 -1.93 -16.66 9.47
C ALA A 21 -0.78 -17.58 9.92
N SER A 22 -0.55 -17.65 11.21
CA SER A 22 0.19 -18.74 11.82
C SER A 22 -0.51 -20.03 11.46
N ALA A 23 0.25 -21.02 11.01
CA ALA A 23 -0.29 -22.35 10.77
C ALA A 23 -0.97 -22.88 12.05
N GLN A 24 -2.20 -23.38 11.93
CA GLN A 24 -2.97 -23.93 13.05
C GLN A 24 -3.12 -25.41 12.87
N SER A 25 -2.89 -26.17 13.93
CA SER A 25 -3.00 -27.62 13.89
C SER A 25 -4.30 -28.09 14.53
N LEU A 26 -5.00 -28.96 13.82
CA LEU A 26 -6.22 -29.63 14.24
C LEU A 26 -5.95 -31.11 14.49
N MET A 27 -6.81 -31.79 15.24
CA MET A 27 -6.68 -33.26 15.48
C MET A 27 -5.29 -33.61 15.99
N GLN A 28 -4.82 -32.97 17.05
CA GLN A 28 -3.49 -33.21 17.66
C GLN A 28 -2.30 -33.08 16.67
N GLY A 29 -2.42 -32.23 15.64
CA GLY A 29 -1.39 -31.99 14.65
C GLY A 29 -1.50 -32.78 13.34
N GLN A 30 -2.48 -33.64 13.22
CA GLN A 30 -2.67 -34.46 12.02
C GLN A 30 -3.17 -33.66 10.82
N ILE A 31 -3.80 -32.51 11.07
CA ILE A 31 -4.24 -31.57 10.04
C ILE A 31 -3.66 -30.20 10.35
N VAL A 32 -3.05 -29.57 9.37
CA VAL A 32 -2.52 -28.21 9.50
C VAL A 32 -3.24 -27.29 8.53
N VAL A 33 -3.86 -26.23 9.09
CA VAL A 33 -4.49 -25.15 8.30
C VAL A 33 -3.55 -23.96 8.24
N SER A 34 -3.27 -23.48 7.03
CA SER A 34 -2.39 -22.34 6.78
C SER A 34 -2.89 -21.48 5.63
N GLY A 35 -2.28 -20.31 5.41
CA GLY A 35 -2.65 -19.43 4.31
C GLY A 35 -4.11 -18.99 4.34
N LEU A 36 -4.68 -18.84 5.53
CA LEU A 36 -6.06 -18.40 5.68
C LEU A 36 -6.19 -16.96 5.22
N ASP A 37 -7.04 -16.72 4.23
CA ASP A 37 -7.41 -15.42 3.74
C ASP A 37 -8.93 -15.29 3.66
N MET A 38 -9.44 -14.13 4.02
CA MET A 38 -10.87 -13.82 4.02
C MET A 38 -11.10 -12.49 3.35
N ALA A 39 -11.93 -12.48 2.32
CA ALA A 39 -12.26 -11.28 1.57
C ALA A 39 -13.77 -11.04 1.55
N ARG A 40 -14.18 -9.80 1.82
CA ARG A 40 -15.55 -9.35 1.69
C ARG A 40 -15.73 -8.57 0.40
N THR A 41 -16.71 -8.94 -0.39
CA THR A 41 -17.21 -8.16 -1.53
C THR A 41 -18.64 -7.72 -1.25
N GLU A 42 -19.22 -6.89 -2.15
CA GLU A 42 -20.63 -6.50 -2.07
C GLU A 42 -21.55 -7.74 -2.14
N GLY A 43 -21.93 -8.26 -0.99
CA GLY A 43 -22.90 -9.35 -0.87
C GLY A 43 -22.34 -10.74 -0.55
N ASN A 44 -21.03 -10.99 -0.66
CA ASN A 44 -20.43 -12.29 -0.36
C ASN A 44 -19.18 -12.19 0.51
N LEU A 45 -18.99 -13.19 1.36
CA LEU A 45 -17.76 -13.47 2.08
C LEU A 45 -17.06 -14.65 1.41
N PHE A 46 -15.78 -14.48 1.09
CA PHE A 46 -14.92 -15.51 0.53
C PHE A 46 -13.92 -15.96 1.59
N VAL A 47 -13.74 -17.27 1.71
CA VAL A 47 -12.77 -17.87 2.61
C VAL A 47 -11.87 -18.80 1.79
N THR A 48 -10.57 -18.59 1.89
CA THR A 48 -9.56 -19.43 1.28
C THR A 48 -8.56 -19.89 2.34
N MET A 49 -8.15 -21.13 2.27
CA MET A 49 -7.14 -21.72 3.17
C MET A 49 -6.49 -22.94 2.53
N LEU A 50 -5.28 -23.24 2.98
CA LEU A 50 -4.57 -24.46 2.62
C LEU A 50 -4.72 -25.46 3.78
N VAL A 51 -5.28 -26.62 3.48
CA VAL A 51 -5.44 -27.72 4.43
C VAL A 51 -4.40 -28.80 4.09
N ASP A 52 -3.42 -28.95 4.95
CA ASP A 52 -2.38 -29.99 4.84
C ASP A 52 -2.79 -31.19 5.70
N MET A 53 -2.82 -32.35 5.08
CA MET A 53 -3.24 -33.62 5.68
C MET A 53 -2.15 -34.69 5.54
N GLN A 54 -0.89 -34.27 5.41
CA GLN A 54 0.23 -35.17 5.20
C GLN A 54 0.37 -36.21 6.35
N ASP A 55 0.11 -35.74 7.58
CA ASP A 55 0.24 -36.53 8.79
C ASP A 55 -1.10 -37.18 9.26
N LEU A 56 -2.14 -37.05 8.44
CA LEU A 56 -3.45 -37.63 8.76
C LEU A 56 -3.40 -39.16 8.60
N ASP A 57 -3.65 -39.87 9.69
CA ASP A 57 -3.75 -41.34 9.70
C ASP A 57 -5.15 -41.80 10.07
N LEU A 58 -5.92 -42.21 9.06
CA LEU A 58 -7.26 -42.78 9.23
C LEU A 58 -7.23 -44.27 8.96
N LYS A 59 -7.93 -45.03 9.80
CA LYS A 59 -8.20 -46.45 9.52
C LYS A 59 -8.97 -46.60 8.20
N THR A 60 -8.81 -47.69 7.52
CA THR A 60 -9.43 -47.95 6.19
C THR A 60 -10.96 -47.78 6.17
N ASN A 61 -11.64 -48.04 7.31
CA ASN A 61 -13.09 -47.96 7.48
C ASN A 61 -13.52 -46.67 8.26
N ALA A 62 -12.63 -45.72 8.45
CA ALA A 62 -12.91 -44.45 9.10
C ALA A 62 -12.99 -43.32 8.08
N ASP A 63 -13.68 -42.27 8.44
CA ASP A 63 -13.67 -40.99 7.75
C ASP A 63 -13.59 -39.84 8.74
N LEU A 64 -13.22 -38.67 8.22
CA LEU A 64 -13.09 -37.41 8.93
C LEU A 64 -13.81 -36.35 8.14
N THR A 65 -14.73 -35.63 8.78
CA THR A 65 -15.38 -34.46 8.23
C THR A 65 -14.76 -33.20 8.85
N LEU A 66 -14.26 -32.29 8.01
CA LEU A 66 -13.83 -30.96 8.40
C LEU A 66 -14.85 -29.95 7.91
N THR A 67 -15.55 -29.29 8.83
CA THR A 67 -16.57 -28.30 8.53
C THR A 67 -16.12 -26.93 9.04
N PRO A 68 -15.64 -26.04 8.17
CA PRO A 68 -15.42 -24.64 8.55
C PRO A 68 -16.76 -23.95 8.79
N ARG A 69 -16.85 -23.15 9.85
CA ARG A 69 -18.09 -22.43 10.19
C ARG A 69 -17.80 -21.07 10.81
N LEU A 70 -18.66 -20.13 10.52
CA LEU A 70 -18.67 -18.82 11.14
C LEU A 70 -19.59 -18.84 12.34
N CYS A 71 -19.13 -18.33 13.48
CA CYS A 71 -19.87 -18.29 14.71
C CYS A 71 -19.86 -16.89 15.31
N PHE A 72 -21.04 -16.40 15.74
CA PHE A 72 -21.18 -15.15 16.49
C PHE A 72 -22.38 -15.27 17.47
N GLY A 73 -22.11 -15.40 18.74
CA GLY A 73 -23.14 -15.72 19.72
C GLY A 73 -23.83 -17.04 19.39
N GLU A 74 -25.15 -17.00 19.21
CA GLU A 74 -25.95 -18.18 18.82
C GLU A 74 -26.08 -18.36 17.30
N ARG A 75 -25.57 -17.43 16.50
CA ARG A 75 -25.62 -17.51 15.03
C ARG A 75 -24.45 -18.30 14.51
N THR A 76 -24.74 -19.20 13.59
CA THR A 76 -23.75 -20.04 12.92
C THR A 76 -24.08 -20.14 11.43
N ALA A 77 -23.06 -20.02 10.60
CA ALA A 77 -23.14 -20.31 9.17
C ALA A 77 -22.05 -21.31 8.79
N GLU A 78 -22.45 -22.45 8.26
CA GLU A 78 -21.53 -23.50 7.83
C GLU A 78 -21.08 -23.27 6.38
N LEU A 79 -19.81 -23.54 6.12
CA LEU A 79 -19.24 -23.55 4.78
C LEU A 79 -19.18 -25.00 4.27
N PRO A 80 -18.99 -25.21 2.96
CA PRO A 80 -18.86 -26.54 2.39
C PRO A 80 -17.83 -27.41 3.13
N ALA A 81 -18.22 -28.59 3.52
CA ALA A 81 -17.37 -29.46 4.31
C ALA A 81 -16.41 -30.30 3.43
N LEU A 82 -15.27 -30.68 3.98
CA LEU A 82 -14.34 -31.64 3.40
C LEU A 82 -14.52 -32.98 4.12
N LEU A 83 -14.77 -34.03 3.36
CA LEU A 83 -14.88 -35.39 3.85
C LEU A 83 -13.65 -36.19 3.38
N ILE A 84 -12.76 -36.52 4.31
CA ILE A 84 -11.56 -37.30 4.06
C ILE A 84 -11.81 -38.71 4.53
N ALA A 85 -11.69 -39.67 3.63
CA ALA A 85 -12.05 -41.08 3.93
C ALA A 85 -10.89 -42.05 3.71
N GLY A 86 -10.74 -42.98 4.63
CA GLY A 86 -9.90 -44.15 4.44
C GLY A 86 -10.37 -44.98 3.25
N ARG A 87 -9.53 -45.85 2.74
CA ARG A 87 -9.76 -46.53 1.45
C ARG A 87 -11.14 -47.16 1.31
N ASN A 88 -11.61 -47.94 2.28
CA ASN A 88 -12.89 -48.66 2.17
C ASN A 88 -14.07 -47.70 2.28
N ARG A 89 -13.96 -46.72 3.17
CA ARG A 89 -14.99 -45.72 3.40
C ARG A 89 -15.13 -44.77 2.19
N TYR A 90 -14.01 -44.44 1.53
CA TYR A 90 -14.03 -43.67 0.29
C TYR A 90 -14.85 -44.36 -0.81
N PHE A 91 -14.60 -45.65 -1.08
CA PHE A 91 -15.38 -46.38 -2.07
C PHE A 91 -16.84 -46.63 -1.65
N HIS A 92 -17.10 -46.65 -0.34
CA HIS A 92 -18.48 -46.71 0.15
C HIS A 92 -19.24 -45.42 -0.20
N HIS A 93 -18.64 -44.24 0.07
CA HIS A 93 -19.25 -42.94 -0.28
C HIS A 93 -19.43 -42.78 -1.80
N LEU A 94 -18.47 -43.23 -2.60
CA LEU A 94 -18.61 -43.18 -4.07
C LEU A 94 -19.81 -44.00 -4.58
N ARG A 95 -20.14 -45.11 -3.93
CA ARG A 95 -21.25 -45.96 -4.35
C ARG A 95 -22.62 -45.52 -3.81
N ASN A 96 -22.62 -45.00 -2.60
CA ASN A 96 -23.85 -44.65 -1.91
C ASN A 96 -24.22 -43.16 -1.97
N GLY A 97 -23.33 -42.35 -2.54
CA GLY A 97 -23.48 -40.88 -2.62
C GLY A 97 -22.77 -40.16 -1.48
N VAL A 98 -22.48 -38.90 -1.72
CA VAL A 98 -21.88 -37.96 -0.76
C VAL A 98 -22.95 -36.97 -0.37
N PRO A 99 -23.05 -36.52 0.90
CA PRO A 99 -23.99 -35.51 1.30
C PRO A 99 -23.82 -34.22 0.50
N GLU A 100 -24.89 -33.46 0.31
CA GLU A 100 -24.86 -32.18 -0.37
C GLU A 100 -23.96 -31.18 0.38
N GLY A 101 -23.19 -30.37 -0.35
CA GLY A 101 -22.27 -29.39 0.24
C GLY A 101 -20.99 -30.00 0.78
N VAL A 102 -20.71 -31.28 0.53
CA VAL A 102 -19.51 -31.98 1.01
C VAL A 102 -18.63 -32.40 -0.17
N THR A 103 -17.33 -32.14 -0.08
CA THR A 103 -16.35 -32.63 -1.07
C THR A 103 -15.58 -33.82 -0.51
N LEU A 104 -15.63 -34.93 -1.23
CA LEU A 104 -15.00 -36.19 -0.82
C LEU A 104 -13.56 -36.26 -1.30
N TYR A 105 -12.65 -36.59 -0.39
CA TYR A 105 -11.25 -36.86 -0.65
C TYR A 105 -10.86 -38.24 -0.09
N ARG A 106 -9.93 -38.88 -0.77
CA ARG A 106 -9.30 -40.09 -0.23
C ARG A 106 -8.10 -39.68 0.61
N GLN A 107 -7.93 -40.32 1.76
CA GLN A 107 -6.74 -40.13 2.58
C GLN A 107 -5.46 -40.31 1.76
N GLY A 108 -4.51 -39.36 1.88
CA GLY A 108 -3.23 -39.37 1.17
C GLY A 108 -3.27 -38.87 -0.28
N GLU A 109 -4.46 -38.60 -0.85
CA GLU A 109 -4.61 -38.15 -2.24
C GLU A 109 -5.74 -37.11 -2.39
N PRO A 110 -5.44 -35.80 -2.48
CA PRO A 110 -4.14 -35.11 -2.34
C PRO A 110 -3.72 -35.00 -0.87
N GLN A 111 -2.42 -34.75 -0.64
CA GLN A 111 -1.91 -34.46 0.70
C GLN A 111 -2.27 -33.03 1.17
N ARG A 112 -2.45 -32.12 0.22
CA ARG A 112 -2.79 -30.70 0.45
C ARG A 112 -3.99 -30.31 -0.38
N ILE A 113 -4.97 -29.65 0.26
CA ILE A 113 -6.18 -29.16 -0.38
C ILE A 113 -6.17 -27.64 -0.30
N GLU A 114 -6.32 -26.98 -1.45
CA GLU A 114 -6.64 -25.57 -1.51
C GLU A 114 -8.15 -25.43 -1.35
N TYR A 115 -8.58 -25.07 -0.14
CA TYR A 115 -9.98 -24.86 0.17
C TYR A 115 -10.39 -23.46 -0.25
N ARG A 116 -11.49 -23.37 -0.99
CA ARG A 116 -12.14 -22.11 -1.38
C ARG A 116 -13.64 -22.22 -1.22
N ALA A 117 -14.22 -21.33 -0.47
CA ALA A 117 -15.66 -21.27 -0.28
C ALA A 117 -16.15 -19.83 -0.27
N SER A 118 -17.43 -19.67 -0.58
CA SER A 118 -18.12 -18.39 -0.47
C SER A 118 -19.50 -18.58 0.11
N LEU A 119 -19.98 -17.58 0.85
CA LEU A 119 -21.33 -17.55 1.37
C LEU A 119 -21.87 -16.10 1.29
N PRO A 120 -23.21 -15.92 1.24
CA PRO A 120 -23.80 -14.60 1.33
C PRO A 120 -23.37 -13.91 2.62
N TYR A 121 -22.91 -12.67 2.51
CA TYR A 121 -22.50 -11.89 3.67
C TYR A 121 -23.70 -11.30 4.42
N GLU A 122 -23.72 -11.51 5.71
CA GLU A 122 -24.68 -10.91 6.62
C GLU A 122 -23.96 -9.99 7.63
N PRO A 123 -24.60 -8.90 8.13
CA PRO A 123 -23.94 -7.92 9.04
C PRO A 123 -23.35 -8.53 10.31
N TRP A 124 -23.94 -9.60 10.84
CA TRP A 124 -23.42 -10.27 12.04
C TRP A 124 -22.06 -10.95 11.82
N MET A 125 -21.68 -11.18 10.56
CA MET A 125 -20.39 -11.79 10.20
C MET A 125 -19.23 -10.80 10.31
N GLU A 126 -19.49 -9.51 10.52
CA GLU A 126 -18.47 -8.46 10.56
C GLU A 126 -17.37 -8.75 11.60
N THR A 127 -17.74 -9.31 12.75
CA THR A 127 -16.84 -9.67 13.87
C THR A 127 -16.97 -11.14 14.25
N ALA A 128 -17.43 -12.00 13.36
CA ALA A 128 -17.59 -13.41 13.62
C ALA A 128 -16.26 -14.14 13.79
N GLN A 129 -16.29 -15.30 14.39
CA GLN A 129 -15.16 -16.21 14.50
C GLN A 129 -15.28 -17.29 13.43
N LEU A 130 -14.20 -17.50 12.65
CA LEU A 130 -14.09 -18.68 11.81
C LEU A 130 -13.54 -19.84 12.66
N ARG A 131 -14.29 -20.91 12.74
CA ARG A 131 -13.92 -22.14 13.45
C ARG A 131 -13.87 -23.30 12.49
N ALA A 132 -13.02 -24.27 12.76
CA ALA A 132 -13.01 -25.56 12.09
C ALA A 132 -13.54 -26.62 13.07
N ALA A 133 -14.66 -27.22 12.71
CA ALA A 133 -15.19 -28.38 13.41
C ALA A 133 -14.73 -29.65 12.69
N THR A 134 -14.10 -30.56 13.40
CA THR A 134 -13.68 -31.88 12.89
C THR A 134 -14.48 -32.95 13.59
N LEU A 135 -14.92 -33.95 12.81
CA LEU A 135 -15.63 -35.14 13.29
C LEU A 135 -15.04 -36.36 12.61
N ALA A 136 -14.38 -37.20 13.38
CA ALA A 136 -13.91 -38.51 12.91
C ALA A 136 -14.94 -39.58 13.24
N CYS A 137 -15.32 -40.37 12.26
CA CYS A 137 -16.25 -41.49 12.39
C CYS A 137 -15.59 -42.78 12.03
N GLY A 138 -15.95 -43.83 12.75
CA GLY A 138 -15.51 -45.18 12.49
C GLY A 138 -16.47 -46.01 11.64
N CYS A 139 -16.41 -47.32 11.79
CA CYS A 139 -17.37 -48.23 11.22
C CYS A 139 -18.77 -47.95 11.82
N CYS A 140 -19.79 -47.97 10.98
CA CYS A 140 -21.19 -47.74 11.39
C CYS A 140 -21.54 -46.34 11.89
N ASP A 141 -20.81 -45.35 11.42
CA ASP A 141 -21.04 -43.93 11.74
C ASP A 141 -20.91 -43.57 13.23
N GLU A 142 -20.22 -44.39 14.00
CA GLU A 142 -19.91 -44.07 15.39
C GLU A 142 -18.86 -42.96 15.46
N PRO A 143 -19.15 -41.84 16.18
CA PRO A 143 -18.20 -40.76 16.37
C PRO A 143 -17.02 -41.27 17.21
N LEU A 144 -15.81 -41.21 16.65
CA LEU A 144 -14.57 -41.59 17.34
C LEU A 144 -13.96 -40.39 18.06
N GLU A 145 -13.93 -39.24 17.41
CA GLU A 145 -13.33 -38.04 17.91
C GLU A 145 -14.05 -36.80 17.35
N ARG A 146 -14.22 -35.81 18.19
CA ARG A 146 -14.75 -34.51 17.78
C ARG A 146 -13.85 -33.41 18.37
N ASP A 147 -13.42 -32.50 17.52
CA ASP A 147 -12.66 -31.33 17.92
C ASP A 147 -13.24 -30.08 17.25
N GLU A 148 -13.05 -28.95 17.87
CA GLU A 148 -13.43 -27.66 17.32
C GLU A 148 -12.43 -26.60 17.73
N GLN A 149 -11.80 -25.97 16.74
CA GLN A 149 -10.78 -24.96 16.97
C GLN A 149 -11.11 -23.66 16.23
N GLN A 150 -10.78 -22.54 16.86
CA GLN A 150 -10.89 -21.24 16.25
C GLN A 150 -9.70 -21.02 15.31
N LEU A 151 -9.99 -20.75 14.04
CA LEU A 151 -8.98 -20.44 13.02
C LEU A 151 -8.67 -18.94 12.95
N ALA A 152 -9.71 -18.10 13.00
CA ALA A 152 -9.53 -16.65 12.94
C ALA A 152 -10.72 -15.91 13.56
N VAL A 153 -10.53 -14.62 13.79
CA VAL A 153 -11.60 -13.66 14.08
C VAL A 153 -11.67 -12.69 12.90
N LEU A 154 -12.87 -12.50 12.38
CA LEU A 154 -13.13 -11.53 11.33
C LEU A 154 -13.12 -10.12 11.93
N ASP A 155 -12.58 -9.16 11.20
CA ASP A 155 -12.67 -7.73 11.50
C ASP A 155 -12.88 -6.96 10.19
N PHE A 156 -14.12 -6.90 9.77
CA PHE A 156 -14.54 -6.10 8.63
C PHE A 156 -15.12 -4.75 9.03
N THR A 157 -14.88 -4.32 10.26
CA THR A 157 -15.33 -3.03 10.77
C THR A 157 -14.80 -1.90 9.88
N PRO A 158 -15.66 -1.03 9.36
CA PRO A 158 -15.22 0.08 8.54
C PRO A 158 -14.25 0.98 9.30
N ARG A 159 -13.02 1.10 8.79
CA ARG A 159 -12.02 2.00 9.38
C ARG A 159 -12.26 3.40 8.85
N VAL A 160 -12.67 4.31 9.73
CA VAL A 160 -12.74 5.74 9.41
C VAL A 160 -11.33 6.31 9.46
N PHE A 161 -10.80 6.69 8.33
CA PHE A 161 -9.53 7.40 8.26
C PHE A 161 -9.78 8.89 8.49
N GLU A 162 -9.36 9.41 9.64
CA GLU A 162 -9.32 10.83 9.93
C GLU A 162 -7.93 11.38 9.59
N PRO A 163 -7.75 12.05 8.45
CA PRO A 163 -6.46 12.60 8.08
C PRO A 163 -6.12 13.78 9.01
N ARG A 164 -5.00 13.68 9.70
CA ARG A 164 -4.42 14.81 10.43
C ARG A 164 -3.52 15.59 9.49
N PHE A 165 -3.97 16.77 9.08
CA PHE A 165 -3.16 17.67 8.28
C PHE A 165 -2.24 18.49 9.19
N ILE A 166 -0.93 18.31 9.06
CA ILE A 166 0.07 19.16 9.69
C ILE A 166 0.40 20.25 8.68
N TYR A 167 -0.08 21.45 8.91
CA TYR A 167 0.26 22.61 8.11
C TYR A 167 1.59 23.17 8.61
N VAL A 168 2.62 23.08 7.79
CA VAL A 168 3.87 23.77 8.00
C VAL A 168 3.72 25.13 7.29
N SER A 169 3.54 26.19 8.05
CA SER A 169 3.62 27.54 7.50
C SER A 169 5.10 27.83 7.19
N PRO A 170 5.50 27.97 5.92
CA PRO A 170 6.87 28.36 5.61
C PRO A 170 7.13 29.74 6.23
N LYS A 171 8.17 29.85 7.04
CA LYS A 171 8.67 31.14 7.47
C LYS A 171 9.28 31.80 6.24
N GLY A 172 8.60 32.81 5.67
CA GLY A 172 9.22 33.66 4.67
C GLY A 172 10.35 34.48 5.30
N ASP A 173 11.45 34.59 4.60
CA ASP A 173 12.52 35.50 5.03
C ASP A 173 11.94 36.91 5.14
N ALA A 174 12.13 37.54 6.28
CA ALA A 174 11.65 38.90 6.57
C ALA A 174 12.32 39.94 5.66
N SER A 175 13.47 39.62 5.11
CA SER A 175 14.19 40.45 4.13
C SER A 175 14.82 39.58 3.05
N LYS A 176 14.68 39.96 1.79
CA LYS A 176 15.33 39.32 0.65
C LYS A 176 16.54 40.14 0.24
N ILE A 177 17.72 39.55 0.25
CA ILE A 177 18.93 40.14 -0.29
C ILE A 177 18.96 39.81 -1.79
N ARG A 178 19.12 40.85 -2.61
CA ARG A 178 19.26 40.74 -4.07
C ARG A 178 20.54 41.44 -4.49
N GLU A 179 21.21 40.89 -5.48
CA GLU A 179 22.37 41.50 -6.11
C GLU A 179 21.96 42.04 -7.48
N VAL A 180 22.35 43.28 -7.76
CA VAL A 180 22.17 43.92 -9.06
C VAL A 180 23.56 44.20 -9.61
N GLN A 181 23.85 43.76 -10.81
CA GLN A 181 25.16 43.94 -11.47
C GLN A 181 24.98 44.89 -12.65
N GLY A 182 25.94 45.79 -12.81
CA GLY A 182 26.06 46.65 -13.96
C GLY A 182 27.49 46.68 -14.45
N SER A 183 27.72 46.93 -15.72
CA SER A 183 29.05 47.11 -16.31
C SER A 183 29.09 48.40 -17.16
N ALA A 184 30.23 49.08 -17.12
CA ALA A 184 30.48 50.25 -17.93
C ALA A 184 31.97 50.28 -18.38
N PHE A 185 32.23 50.90 -19.51
CA PHE A 185 33.55 51.05 -20.06
C PHE A 185 33.98 52.48 -20.03
N ILE A 186 34.94 52.81 -19.17
CA ILE A 186 35.46 54.18 -19.03
C ILE A 186 36.74 54.37 -19.86
N ASP A 187 36.70 55.34 -20.75
CA ASP A 187 37.86 55.74 -21.58
C ASP A 187 38.72 56.76 -20.82
N PHE A 188 40.00 56.48 -20.73
CA PHE A 188 41.01 57.41 -20.15
C PHE A 188 41.85 58.07 -21.24
N PRO A 189 42.21 59.36 -21.09
CA PRO A 189 43.24 59.98 -21.96
C PRO A 189 44.58 59.29 -21.75
N VAL A 190 45.45 59.27 -22.79
CA VAL A 190 46.76 58.62 -22.75
C VAL A 190 47.58 59.15 -21.56
N ASN A 191 48.13 58.24 -20.74
CA ASN A 191 48.92 58.55 -19.54
C ASN A 191 48.15 59.38 -18.49
N ARG A 192 46.84 59.25 -18.39
CA ARG A 192 46.01 59.88 -17.40
C ARG A 192 45.12 58.84 -16.69
N THR A 193 44.92 59.04 -15.39
CA THR A 193 44.10 58.14 -14.55
C THR A 193 42.80 58.85 -14.09
N GLU A 194 42.64 60.14 -14.46
CA GLU A 194 41.45 60.91 -14.12
C GLU A 194 40.29 60.57 -15.05
N ILE A 195 39.14 60.27 -14.49
CA ILE A 195 37.91 60.08 -15.24
C ILE A 195 37.42 61.42 -15.69
N ARG A 196 37.39 61.62 -16.98
CA ARG A 196 36.85 62.84 -17.61
C ARG A 196 35.46 62.53 -18.13
N GLU A 197 34.43 63.21 -17.60
CA GLU A 197 33.05 63.04 -17.93
C GLU A 197 32.75 63.33 -19.43
N ASP A 198 33.47 64.29 -19.98
CA ASP A 198 33.30 64.77 -21.36
C ASP A 198 34.16 64.01 -22.38
N TYR A 199 34.93 62.96 -21.97
CA TYR A 199 35.87 62.29 -22.84
C TYR A 199 35.24 61.11 -23.55
N ARG A 200 35.25 61.09 -24.87
CA ARG A 200 34.76 60.03 -25.75
C ARG A 200 33.34 59.53 -25.37
N ARG A 201 33.21 58.30 -24.93
CA ARG A 201 31.93 57.65 -24.57
C ARG A 201 31.61 57.74 -23.09
N ASN A 202 32.45 58.34 -22.30
CA ASN A 202 32.28 58.41 -20.85
C ASN A 202 30.91 59.01 -20.42
N PRO A 203 30.33 60.01 -21.09
CA PRO A 203 29.03 60.52 -20.70
C PRO A 203 27.92 59.43 -20.74
N ASP A 204 27.98 58.56 -21.74
CA ASP A 204 27.00 57.49 -21.90
C ASP A 204 27.20 56.37 -20.89
N GLU A 205 28.48 55.98 -20.71
CA GLU A 205 28.86 54.94 -19.80
C GLU A 205 28.62 55.31 -18.31
N LEU A 206 28.92 56.52 -17.92
CA LEU A 206 28.64 57.09 -16.60
C LEU A 206 27.12 57.13 -16.33
N ARG A 207 26.31 57.47 -17.33
CA ARG A 207 24.85 57.42 -17.21
C ARG A 207 24.35 56.01 -16.93
N LYS A 208 24.94 54.96 -17.49
CA LYS A 208 24.59 53.56 -17.19
C LYS A 208 24.84 53.22 -15.72
N ILE A 209 26.00 53.67 -15.18
CA ILE A 209 26.31 53.45 -13.77
C ILE A 209 25.27 54.14 -12.88
N ILE A 210 25.01 55.40 -13.14
CA ILE A 210 24.03 56.19 -12.39
C ILE A 210 22.64 55.57 -12.48
N ALA A 211 22.20 55.18 -13.67
CA ALA A 211 20.90 54.56 -13.88
C ALA A 211 20.78 53.24 -13.10
N THR A 212 21.84 52.44 -13.02
CA THR A 212 21.85 51.16 -12.24
C THR A 212 21.70 51.44 -10.74
N ILE A 213 22.37 52.49 -10.23
CA ILE A 213 22.28 52.90 -8.81
C ILE A 213 20.90 53.51 -8.52
N ASP A 214 20.41 54.36 -9.40
CA ASP A 214 19.11 55.04 -9.21
C ASP A 214 17.95 54.04 -9.28
N ALA A 215 18.03 53.01 -10.07
CA ALA A 215 17.02 51.96 -10.11
C ALA A 215 16.82 51.27 -8.75
N VAL A 216 17.88 51.14 -7.96
CA VAL A 216 17.83 50.56 -6.62
C VAL A 216 17.52 51.63 -5.56
N LYS A 217 18.13 52.82 -5.69
CA LYS A 217 17.99 53.90 -4.71
C LYS A 217 16.57 54.49 -4.65
N ASN A 218 15.91 54.53 -5.80
CA ASN A 218 14.56 55.13 -5.90
C ASN A 218 13.43 54.11 -5.60
N ASP A 219 13.75 52.84 -5.30
CA ASP A 219 12.77 51.86 -4.86
C ASP A 219 12.55 51.98 -3.34
N PRO A 220 11.34 52.37 -2.89
CA PRO A 220 11.05 52.58 -1.48
C PRO A 220 11.14 51.30 -0.62
N ASP A 221 11.01 50.13 -1.24
CA ASP A 221 11.03 48.85 -0.58
C ASP A 221 12.42 48.23 -0.52
N THR A 222 13.45 48.93 -1.04
CA THR A 222 14.84 48.44 -1.06
C THR A 222 15.78 49.36 -0.27
N ARG A 223 16.82 48.70 0.28
CA ARG A 223 17.93 49.40 0.95
C ARG A 223 19.24 48.86 0.43
N ILE A 224 20.10 49.77 -0.06
CA ILE A 224 21.45 49.41 -0.46
C ILE A 224 22.27 49.03 0.78
N LEU A 225 22.79 47.84 0.82
CA LEU A 225 23.64 47.34 1.89
C LEU A 225 25.13 47.52 1.59
N ALA A 226 25.53 47.30 0.32
CA ALA A 226 26.90 47.49 -0.12
C ALA A 226 26.94 47.79 -1.62
N ILE A 227 27.97 48.46 -2.05
CA ILE A 227 28.32 48.69 -3.46
C ILE A 227 29.75 48.23 -3.64
N ASP A 228 29.98 47.21 -4.46
CA ASP A 228 31.29 46.73 -4.85
C ASP A 228 31.62 47.20 -6.27
N ILE A 229 32.74 47.87 -6.44
CA ILE A 229 33.24 48.34 -7.73
C ILE A 229 34.52 47.61 -8.06
N LYS A 230 34.51 46.84 -9.16
CA LYS A 230 35.70 46.17 -9.67
C LYS A 230 36.12 46.80 -11.01
N GLY A 231 37.31 47.39 -11.02
CA GLY A 231 37.89 47.94 -12.21
C GLY A 231 38.84 46.92 -12.88
N TYR A 232 38.81 46.84 -14.19
CA TYR A 232 39.74 46.07 -15.00
C TYR A 232 40.44 46.99 -15.97
N ALA A 233 41.76 46.91 -16.04
CA ALA A 233 42.56 47.63 -17.00
C ALA A 233 42.72 46.85 -18.34
N SER A 234 42.96 47.57 -19.44
CA SER A 234 43.24 46.94 -20.73
C SER A 234 44.56 46.16 -20.66
N PRO A 235 44.61 44.92 -21.19
CA PRO A 235 45.84 44.11 -21.19
C PRO A 235 46.93 44.64 -22.17
N GLU A 236 46.65 45.66 -22.97
CA GLU A 236 47.55 46.22 -23.96
C GLU A 236 48.57 47.25 -23.44
N GLY A 237 48.51 47.60 -22.17
CA GLY A 237 49.45 48.54 -21.56
C GLY A 237 50.61 47.85 -20.85
N SER A 238 51.72 48.59 -20.60
CA SER A 238 52.75 48.11 -19.70
C SER A 238 52.20 48.02 -18.29
N TYR A 239 52.62 47.07 -17.46
CA TYR A 239 52.18 46.84 -16.08
C TYR A 239 52.29 48.09 -15.17
N ALA A 240 53.20 49.00 -15.54
CA ALA A 240 53.38 50.27 -14.81
C ALA A 240 52.36 51.39 -15.21
N ASN A 241 51.60 51.17 -16.27
CA ASN A 241 50.63 52.15 -16.80
C ASN A 241 49.17 51.63 -16.72
N ASN A 242 48.96 50.43 -16.19
CA ASN A 242 47.61 49.83 -15.99
C ASN A 242 47.13 49.91 -14.54
#